data_fc5c8932a628965a3529404dbc341e42
#
_entry.id   fc5c8932a628965a3529404dbc341e42
#
_cell.length_a   1.000
_cell.length_b   1.000
_cell.length_c   1.000
_cell.angle_alpha   90.00
_cell.angle_beta   90.00
_cell.angle_gamma   90.00
#
_symmetry.space_group_name_H-M   'P 1'
#
loop_
_entity.id
_entity.type
_entity.pdbx_description
1 polymer ?
#
loop_
_entity_poly.entity_id
_entity_poly.type
_entity_poly.pdbx_seq_one_letter_code
_entity_poly.pdbx_strand_id
1 'polypeptide(L)'
;MSETRPMSPLRKFYWWLRWYEPRFALAYTLIVLAGWLWLGWPLLWPGLVALLLMGLAVDSVVRAGSSWFIATVSRGPRGGDAVALSFDDGPDPQVTPAVLEQLKRHGARATFFVIGRQLAAHPELGRRIVAEGHVVANHSWQHSYLQNFRLREWQTAEISRAERAIEEVTGQASTRLYRPPVGMKTGDQARAVGALGLKVIAWSVHSRDTVDPDPVSMARRVLRHIRGGDIVLLHDGDRVPGRRQSCAEAVRLILEGLHAKGLRAVTVPELLGYPPPRAQEPLPERLEALP
;
A
#
# COMPACT_ATOMS: atom_id res chain seq x y z
N MET A 1 -8.30 -11.22 29.20
CA MET A 1 -9.10 -9.98 29.24
C MET A 1 -8.14 -8.83 28.92
N SER A 2 -8.10 -8.32 27.68
CA SER A 2 -7.25 -7.20 27.28
C SER A 2 -8.06 -5.91 27.46
N GLU A 3 -7.67 -5.10 28.42
CA GLU A 3 -8.23 -3.75 28.62
C GLU A 3 -7.98 -2.90 27.36
N THR A 4 -9.04 -2.59 26.65
CA THR A 4 -9.03 -1.58 25.59
C THR A 4 -8.92 -0.20 26.24
N ARG A 5 -7.72 0.39 26.22
CA ARG A 5 -7.53 1.79 26.64
C ARG A 5 -8.52 2.71 25.90
N PRO A 6 -9.24 3.58 26.61
CA PRO A 6 -10.17 4.51 25.98
C PRO A 6 -9.41 5.45 25.04
N MET A 7 -9.96 5.64 23.84
CA MET A 7 -9.37 6.57 22.85
C MET A 7 -9.34 7.99 23.40
N SER A 8 -8.20 8.69 23.24
CA SER A 8 -8.06 10.10 23.63
C SER A 8 -9.09 11.00 22.89
N PRO A 9 -9.48 12.14 23.46
CA PRO A 9 -10.42 13.08 22.84
C PRO A 9 -10.00 13.51 21.42
N LEU A 10 -8.70 13.70 21.18
CA LEU A 10 -8.13 13.99 19.88
C LEU A 10 -8.35 12.83 18.88
N ARG A 11 -8.18 11.59 19.32
CA ARG A 11 -8.46 10.40 18.50
C ARG A 11 -9.95 10.26 18.17
N LYS A 12 -10.84 10.61 19.10
CA LYS A 12 -12.30 10.64 18.86
C LYS A 12 -12.66 11.74 17.86
N PHE A 13 -12.02 12.93 17.96
CA PHE A 13 -12.22 14.05 17.03
C PHE A 13 -11.70 13.68 15.62
N TYR A 14 -10.52 13.06 15.49
CA TYR A 14 -10.03 12.52 14.24
C TYR A 14 -10.91 11.39 13.68
N TRP A 15 -11.49 10.57 14.56
CA TRP A 15 -12.42 9.51 14.15
C TRP A 15 -13.74 10.09 13.63
N TRP A 16 -14.23 11.17 14.23
CA TRP A 16 -15.41 11.90 13.79
C TRP A 16 -15.18 12.64 12.46
N LEU A 17 -14.03 13.28 12.24
CA LEU A 17 -13.60 13.84 10.95
C LEU A 17 -13.48 12.79 9.83
N ARG A 18 -13.26 11.53 10.17
CA ARG A 18 -13.15 10.39 9.25
C ARG A 18 -14.46 10.06 8.50
N TRP A 19 -15.60 10.53 9.00
CA TRP A 19 -16.91 10.38 8.39
C TRP A 19 -17.31 11.60 7.55
N TYR A 20 -16.34 12.48 7.25
CA TYR A 20 -16.56 13.68 6.47
C TYR A 20 -16.90 13.29 5.03
N GLU A 21 -18.21 13.12 4.78
CA GLU A 21 -18.75 12.93 3.44
C GLU A 21 -18.68 14.23 2.64
N PRO A 22 -18.59 14.17 1.28
CA PRO A 22 -18.60 15.37 0.42
C PRO A 22 -19.76 16.34 0.70
N ARG A 23 -20.85 15.85 1.32
CA ARG A 23 -22.01 16.65 1.77
C ARG A 23 -21.63 17.72 2.79
N PHE A 24 -20.67 17.45 3.68
CA PHE A 24 -20.21 18.44 4.65
C PHE A 24 -19.28 19.47 4.01
N ALA A 25 -18.47 19.09 3.02
CA ALA A 25 -17.69 20.05 2.25
C ALA A 25 -18.62 21.01 1.48
N LEU A 26 -19.70 20.48 0.90
CA LEU A 26 -20.74 21.28 0.24
C LEU A 26 -21.47 22.18 1.26
N ALA A 27 -21.91 21.65 2.40
CA ALA A 27 -22.57 22.41 3.46
C ALA A 27 -21.66 23.52 4.00
N TYR A 28 -20.37 23.22 4.25
CA TYR A 28 -19.38 24.20 4.66
C TYR A 28 -19.15 25.29 3.61
N THR A 29 -19.05 24.90 2.34
CA THR A 29 -18.93 25.85 1.22
C THR A 29 -20.16 26.76 1.14
N LEU A 30 -21.37 26.22 1.32
CA LEU A 30 -22.60 26.99 1.33
C LEU A 30 -22.69 27.95 2.55
N ILE A 31 -22.24 27.53 3.74
CA ILE A 31 -22.17 28.37 4.94
C ILE A 31 -21.15 29.51 4.73
N VAL A 32 -19.96 29.22 4.16
CA VAL A 32 -18.94 30.24 3.86
C VAL A 32 -19.45 31.22 2.80
N LEU A 33 -20.13 30.72 1.76
CA LEU A 33 -20.78 31.54 0.72
C LEU A 33 -21.91 32.43 1.30
N ALA A 34 -22.74 31.88 2.14
CA ALA A 34 -23.83 32.61 2.83
C ALA A 34 -23.25 33.67 3.79
N GLY A 35 -22.22 33.34 4.56
CA GLY A 35 -21.50 34.28 5.41
C GLY A 35 -20.82 35.40 4.61
N TRP A 36 -20.28 35.09 3.45
CA TRP A 36 -19.71 36.07 2.54
C TRP A 36 -20.76 37.02 1.96
N LEU A 37 -21.88 36.51 1.47
CA LEU A 37 -22.97 37.27 0.92
C LEU A 37 -23.63 38.20 1.99
N TRP A 38 -23.66 37.76 3.23
CA TRP A 38 -24.32 38.45 4.33
C TRP A 38 -23.41 39.43 5.08
N LEU A 39 -22.11 39.10 5.23
CA LEU A 39 -21.13 39.85 6.03
C LEU A 39 -20.18 40.73 5.21
N GLY A 40 -20.33 40.76 3.87
CA GLY A 40 -19.53 41.62 2.99
C GLY A 40 -18.02 41.31 3.04
N TRP A 41 -17.64 40.06 3.36
CA TRP A 41 -16.24 39.66 3.39
C TRP A 41 -15.56 39.78 2.01
N PRO A 42 -14.33 40.27 1.93
CA PRO A 42 -13.65 40.37 0.64
C PRO A 42 -13.54 39.00 -0.03
N LEU A 43 -13.81 38.95 -1.34
CA LEU A 43 -13.83 37.74 -2.20
C LEU A 43 -12.60 36.84 -2.07
N LEU A 44 -11.47 37.40 -1.66
CA LEU A 44 -10.20 36.68 -1.58
C LEU A 44 -10.17 35.60 -0.49
N TRP A 45 -10.81 35.83 0.66
CA TRP A 45 -10.75 34.86 1.77
C TRP A 45 -11.52 33.56 1.52
N PRO A 46 -12.75 33.57 0.98
CA PRO A 46 -13.44 32.33 0.60
C PRO A 46 -12.67 31.54 -0.45
N GLY A 47 -12.07 32.24 -1.43
CA GLY A 47 -11.23 31.59 -2.45
C GLY A 47 -10.01 30.90 -1.86
N LEU A 48 -9.30 31.56 -0.95
CA LEU A 48 -8.13 30.97 -0.25
C LEU A 48 -8.53 29.78 0.61
N VAL A 49 -9.63 29.86 1.34
CA VAL A 49 -10.14 28.74 2.15
C VAL A 49 -10.54 27.57 1.26
N ALA A 50 -11.24 27.82 0.14
CA ALA A 50 -11.61 26.78 -0.81
C ALA A 50 -10.38 26.08 -1.42
N LEU A 51 -9.35 26.86 -1.81
CA LEU A 51 -8.07 26.32 -2.31
C LEU A 51 -7.33 25.50 -1.25
N LEU A 52 -7.31 25.95 0.00
CA LEU A 52 -6.71 25.19 1.11
C LEU A 52 -7.45 23.87 1.33
N LEU A 53 -8.78 23.90 1.39
CA LEU A 53 -9.59 22.69 1.58
C LEU A 53 -9.43 21.73 0.40
N MET A 54 -9.39 22.25 -0.82
CA MET A 54 -9.10 21.46 -2.02
C MET A 54 -7.70 20.84 -1.94
N GLY A 55 -6.70 21.60 -1.56
CA GLY A 55 -5.33 21.12 -1.36
C GLY A 55 -5.26 20.00 -0.31
N LEU A 56 -5.94 20.14 0.83
CA LEU A 56 -6.04 19.13 1.86
C LEU A 56 -6.78 17.88 1.37
N ALA A 57 -7.84 18.04 0.61
CA ALA A 57 -8.59 16.93 0.03
C ALA A 57 -7.73 16.16 -1.00
N VAL A 58 -7.04 16.86 -1.89
CA VAL A 58 -6.12 16.26 -2.85
C VAL A 58 -4.98 15.54 -2.12
N ASP A 59 -4.34 16.17 -1.14
CA ASP A 59 -3.29 15.55 -0.32
C ASP A 59 -3.77 14.26 0.37
N SER A 60 -4.99 14.26 0.90
CA SER A 60 -5.57 13.11 1.59
C SER A 60 -5.76 11.90 0.67
N VAL A 61 -6.04 12.13 -0.62
CA VAL A 61 -6.23 11.09 -1.64
C VAL A 61 -4.88 10.63 -2.19
N VAL A 62 -3.99 11.56 -2.54
CA VAL A 62 -2.76 11.31 -3.32
C VAL A 62 -1.60 10.85 -2.46
N ARG A 63 -1.47 11.34 -1.22
CA ARG A 63 -0.36 10.98 -0.35
C ARG A 63 -0.50 9.53 0.12
N ALA A 64 0.39 8.64 -0.32
CA ALA A 64 0.35 7.22 0.00
C ALA A 64 0.31 6.92 1.50
N GLY A 65 1.04 7.68 2.33
CA GLY A 65 1.04 7.54 3.79
C GLY A 65 -0.09 8.26 4.52
N SER A 66 -1.01 8.94 3.82
CA SER A 66 -2.15 9.60 4.46
C SER A 66 -3.09 8.59 5.09
N SER A 67 -3.52 8.86 6.33
CA SER A 67 -4.51 8.05 7.05
C SER A 67 -5.89 8.72 7.13
N TRP A 68 -6.17 9.66 6.25
CA TRP A 68 -7.42 10.44 6.28
C TRP A 68 -8.65 9.56 6.04
N PHE A 69 -8.66 8.79 4.94
CA PHE A 69 -9.77 7.88 4.60
C PHE A 69 -9.61 6.50 5.24
N ILE A 70 -8.39 5.98 5.28
CA ILE A 70 -8.10 4.62 5.74
C ILE A 70 -6.87 4.67 6.65
N ALA A 71 -6.93 3.98 7.80
CA ALA A 71 -5.75 3.77 8.63
C ALA A 71 -4.67 3.08 7.80
N THR A 72 -3.58 3.79 7.55
CA THR A 72 -2.51 3.37 6.63
C THR A 72 -1.20 3.23 7.38
N VAL A 73 -0.55 2.09 7.22
CA VAL A 73 0.77 1.82 7.79
C VAL A 73 1.82 2.10 6.73
N SER A 74 2.68 3.09 6.96
CA SER A 74 3.79 3.43 6.05
C SER A 74 5.17 3.11 6.64
N ARG A 75 5.22 2.72 7.90
CA ARG A 75 6.46 2.41 8.64
C ARG A 75 6.19 1.42 9.76
N GLY A 76 7.21 0.65 10.12
CA GLY A 76 7.27 -0.12 11.35
C GLY A 76 7.84 0.69 12.53
N PRO A 77 8.08 0.02 13.66
CA PRO A 77 8.73 0.60 14.84
C PRO A 77 10.11 1.18 14.51
N ARG A 78 10.45 2.29 15.13
CA ARG A 78 11.76 2.94 14.98
C ARG A 78 12.78 2.37 15.96
N GLY A 79 14.06 2.53 15.62
CA GLY A 79 15.17 2.16 16.51
C GLY A 79 15.71 0.73 16.32
N GLY A 80 15.08 -0.07 15.46
CA GLY A 80 15.59 -1.39 15.07
C GLY A 80 16.52 -1.35 13.84
N ASP A 81 17.07 -2.50 13.50
CA ASP A 81 17.93 -2.73 12.33
C ASP A 81 17.17 -3.25 11.09
N ALA A 82 15.88 -3.55 11.23
CA ALA A 82 15.07 -4.12 10.16
C ALA A 82 14.42 -3.06 9.28
N VAL A 83 14.41 -3.30 7.96
CA VAL A 83 13.64 -2.56 6.96
C VAL A 83 12.84 -3.54 6.11
N ALA A 84 11.64 -3.17 5.66
CA ALA A 84 10.88 -4.02 4.75
C ALA A 84 11.11 -3.60 3.31
N LEU A 85 11.58 -4.54 2.47
CA LEU A 85 11.51 -4.38 1.02
C LEU A 85 10.15 -4.86 0.54
N SER A 86 9.51 -4.08 -0.33
CA SER A 86 8.24 -4.46 -0.92
C SER A 86 8.19 -4.15 -2.41
N PHE A 87 7.57 -5.05 -3.17
CA PHE A 87 7.46 -5.01 -4.62
C PHE A 87 5.99 -4.98 -5.01
N ASP A 88 5.63 -4.12 -5.97
CA ASP A 88 4.29 -3.98 -6.51
C ASP A 88 4.25 -4.41 -7.99
N ASP A 89 3.04 -4.65 -8.51
CA ASP A 89 2.70 -4.92 -9.92
C ASP A 89 3.04 -6.31 -10.45
N GLY A 90 3.81 -7.13 -9.75
CA GLY A 90 4.15 -8.50 -10.12
C GLY A 90 3.00 -9.52 -9.89
N PRO A 91 3.28 -10.82 -10.05
CA PRO A 91 4.54 -11.36 -10.54
C PRO A 91 4.70 -11.18 -12.06
N ASP A 92 5.93 -10.96 -12.48
CA ASP A 92 6.31 -10.90 -13.88
C ASP A 92 7.32 -12.01 -14.20
N PRO A 93 7.13 -12.78 -15.31
CA PRO A 93 7.99 -13.93 -15.61
C PRO A 93 9.44 -13.57 -15.93
N GLN A 94 9.74 -12.32 -16.22
CA GLN A 94 11.09 -11.86 -16.50
C GLN A 94 11.73 -11.15 -15.31
N VAL A 95 10.99 -10.32 -14.58
CA VAL A 95 11.52 -9.46 -13.51
C VAL A 95 11.55 -10.20 -12.18
N THR A 96 10.43 -10.81 -11.77
CA THR A 96 10.29 -11.45 -10.46
C THR A 96 11.37 -12.52 -10.19
N PRO A 97 11.70 -13.44 -11.13
CA PRO A 97 12.77 -14.42 -10.90
C PRO A 97 14.13 -13.79 -10.66
N ALA A 98 14.45 -12.70 -11.37
CA ALA A 98 15.73 -12.02 -11.22
C ALA A 98 15.83 -11.28 -9.86
N VAL A 99 14.73 -10.74 -9.37
CA VAL A 99 14.62 -10.14 -8.02
C VAL A 99 14.79 -11.22 -6.94
N LEU A 100 14.09 -12.35 -7.05
CA LEU A 100 14.20 -13.48 -6.12
C LEU A 100 15.63 -13.99 -6.01
N GLU A 101 16.34 -14.08 -7.12
CA GLU A 101 17.75 -14.47 -7.12
C GLU A 101 18.63 -13.51 -6.31
N GLN A 102 18.41 -12.19 -6.40
CA GLN A 102 19.17 -11.23 -5.61
C GLN A 102 18.81 -11.33 -4.12
N LEU A 103 17.54 -11.47 -3.80
CA LEU A 103 17.09 -11.65 -2.41
C LEU A 103 17.72 -12.90 -1.79
N LYS A 104 17.72 -14.02 -2.53
CA LYS A 104 18.33 -15.29 -2.09
C LYS A 104 19.82 -15.16 -1.84
N ARG A 105 20.57 -14.55 -2.76
CA ARG A 105 22.03 -14.34 -2.64
C ARG A 105 22.42 -13.56 -1.39
N HIS A 106 21.55 -12.65 -0.95
CA HIS A 106 21.80 -11.80 0.21
C HIS A 106 21.07 -12.27 1.48
N GLY A 107 20.44 -13.45 1.47
CA GLY A 107 19.67 -13.95 2.61
C GLY A 107 18.55 -13.03 3.05
N ALA A 108 18.02 -12.23 2.12
CA ALA A 108 17.00 -11.21 2.37
C ALA A 108 15.59 -11.74 2.11
N ARG A 109 14.60 -11.20 2.82
CA ARG A 109 13.18 -11.50 2.60
C ARG A 109 12.42 -10.24 2.26
N ALA A 110 11.34 -10.39 1.49
CA ALA A 110 10.55 -9.27 0.99
C ALA A 110 9.05 -9.60 0.96
N THR A 111 8.22 -8.58 0.73
CA THR A 111 6.77 -8.72 0.51
C THR A 111 6.43 -8.29 -0.91
N PHE A 112 5.70 -9.13 -1.63
CA PHE A 112 5.24 -8.89 -2.99
C PHE A 112 3.74 -8.58 -2.96
N PHE A 113 3.37 -7.34 -3.28
CA PHE A 113 1.98 -6.92 -3.48
C PHE A 113 1.60 -7.22 -4.92
N VAL A 114 1.00 -8.38 -5.12
CA VAL A 114 0.76 -8.92 -6.45
C VAL A 114 -0.56 -8.45 -7.04
N ILE A 115 -0.57 -8.23 -8.35
CA ILE A 115 -1.80 -8.10 -9.13
C ILE A 115 -2.39 -9.49 -9.30
N GLY A 116 -3.62 -9.70 -8.80
CA GLY A 116 -4.25 -11.03 -8.81
C GLY A 116 -4.31 -11.67 -10.19
N ARG A 117 -4.56 -10.88 -11.24
CA ARG A 117 -4.56 -11.34 -12.64
C ARG A 117 -3.17 -11.86 -13.07
N GLN A 118 -2.09 -11.19 -12.67
CA GLN A 118 -0.74 -11.65 -13.00
C GLN A 118 -0.38 -12.90 -12.21
N LEU A 119 -0.78 -12.96 -10.95
CA LEU A 119 -0.59 -14.16 -10.14
C LEU A 119 -1.33 -15.37 -10.71
N ALA A 120 -2.57 -15.20 -11.17
CA ALA A 120 -3.33 -16.27 -11.82
C ALA A 120 -2.73 -16.70 -13.17
N ALA A 121 -2.07 -15.80 -13.89
CA ALA A 121 -1.37 -16.10 -15.13
C ALA A 121 -0.02 -16.82 -14.90
N HIS A 122 0.62 -16.61 -13.74
CA HIS A 122 1.94 -17.13 -13.38
C HIS A 122 1.93 -17.76 -11.98
N PRO A 123 1.10 -18.79 -11.73
CA PRO A 123 0.93 -19.38 -10.40
C PRO A 123 2.22 -20.02 -9.85
N GLU A 124 3.09 -20.50 -10.72
CA GLU A 124 4.41 -21.03 -10.35
C GLU A 124 5.30 -19.98 -9.67
N LEU A 125 5.21 -18.71 -10.10
CA LEU A 125 5.96 -17.61 -9.48
C LEU A 125 5.41 -17.30 -8.09
N GLY A 126 4.09 -17.28 -7.91
CA GLY A 126 3.49 -17.11 -6.59
C GLY A 126 3.91 -18.18 -5.59
N ARG A 127 3.90 -19.44 -6.02
CA ARG A 127 4.40 -20.57 -5.21
C ARG A 127 5.90 -20.45 -4.90
N ARG A 128 6.70 -20.02 -5.88
CA ARG A 128 8.14 -19.80 -5.70
C ARG A 128 8.43 -18.68 -4.68
N ILE A 129 7.72 -17.56 -4.77
CA ILE A 129 7.83 -16.44 -3.80
C ILE A 129 7.67 -16.97 -2.38
N VAL A 130 6.61 -17.75 -2.12
CA VAL A 130 6.34 -18.30 -0.78
C VAL A 130 7.36 -19.35 -0.38
N ALA A 131 7.74 -20.26 -1.28
CA ALA A 131 8.71 -21.33 -1.01
C ALA A 131 10.09 -20.78 -0.65
N GLU A 132 10.47 -19.61 -1.17
CA GLU A 132 11.72 -18.90 -0.84
C GLU A 132 11.60 -18.03 0.43
N GLY A 133 10.48 -18.11 1.18
CA GLY A 133 10.29 -17.42 2.47
C GLY A 133 9.84 -15.97 2.37
N HIS A 134 9.40 -15.54 1.21
CA HIS A 134 8.81 -14.22 1.00
C HIS A 134 7.30 -14.26 1.26
N VAL A 135 6.68 -13.08 1.29
CA VAL A 135 5.25 -12.92 1.54
C VAL A 135 4.54 -12.38 0.31
N VAL A 136 3.42 -12.99 -0.04
CA VAL A 136 2.48 -12.51 -1.07
C VAL A 136 1.36 -11.72 -0.39
N ALA A 137 1.06 -10.53 -0.92
CA ALA A 137 0.02 -9.63 -0.42
C ALA A 137 -0.76 -9.03 -1.60
N ASN A 138 -1.90 -8.40 -1.31
CA ASN A 138 -2.89 -7.99 -2.31
C ASN A 138 -2.60 -6.60 -2.91
N HIS A 139 -2.56 -6.52 -4.25
CA HIS A 139 -2.49 -5.27 -5.02
C HIS A 139 -3.68 -5.09 -6.00
N SER A 140 -4.88 -5.54 -5.62
CA SER A 140 -6.09 -5.66 -6.44
C SER A 140 -6.01 -6.72 -7.55
N TRP A 141 -7.15 -6.96 -8.24
CA TRP A 141 -7.20 -7.97 -9.29
C TRP A 141 -6.56 -7.50 -10.60
N GLN A 142 -6.91 -6.32 -11.09
CA GLN A 142 -6.46 -5.85 -12.41
C GLN A 142 -5.65 -4.55 -12.37
N HIS A 143 -5.46 -3.93 -11.19
CA HIS A 143 -4.74 -2.67 -11.02
C HIS A 143 -5.27 -1.54 -11.91
N SER A 144 -6.57 -1.29 -11.88
CA SER A 144 -7.18 -0.22 -12.67
C SER A 144 -6.84 1.16 -12.10
N TYR A 145 -6.32 2.06 -12.93
CA TYR A 145 -6.11 3.48 -12.55
C TYR A 145 -7.43 4.21 -12.23
N LEU A 146 -8.54 3.71 -12.79
CA LEU A 146 -9.89 4.24 -12.52
C LEU A 146 -10.54 3.61 -11.28
N GLN A 147 -9.87 2.71 -10.58
CA GLN A 147 -10.39 2.04 -9.38
C GLN A 147 -10.92 3.03 -8.35
N ASN A 148 -10.23 4.15 -8.16
CA ASN A 148 -10.60 5.15 -7.16
C ASN A 148 -11.91 5.90 -7.47
N PHE A 149 -12.42 5.82 -8.71
CA PHE A 149 -13.69 6.38 -9.13
C PHE A 149 -14.82 5.34 -9.14
N ARG A 150 -14.55 4.10 -8.74
CA ARG A 150 -15.51 3.01 -8.70
C ARG A 150 -16.16 2.93 -7.32
N LEU A 151 -17.43 2.48 -7.32
CA LEU A 151 -18.20 2.27 -6.10
C LEU A 151 -17.62 1.13 -5.24
N ARG A 152 -18.02 1.12 -3.98
CA ARG A 152 -17.57 0.16 -2.98
C ARG A 152 -17.70 -1.30 -3.42
N GLU A 153 -18.84 -1.65 -4.04
CA GLU A 153 -19.15 -3.03 -4.47
C GLU A 153 -18.13 -3.53 -5.48
N TRP A 154 -17.82 -2.72 -6.48
CA TRP A 154 -16.80 -3.04 -7.48
C TRP A 154 -15.41 -3.18 -6.83
N GLN A 155 -15.05 -2.28 -5.93
CA GLN A 155 -13.77 -2.35 -5.22
C GLN A 155 -13.69 -3.57 -4.32
N THR A 156 -14.77 -3.94 -3.65
CA THR A 156 -14.85 -5.16 -2.84
C THR A 156 -14.62 -6.40 -3.71
N ALA A 157 -15.27 -6.48 -4.87
CA ALA A 157 -15.11 -7.60 -5.82
C ALA A 157 -13.67 -7.72 -6.32
N GLU A 158 -13.03 -6.60 -6.73
CA GLU A 158 -11.64 -6.56 -7.18
C GLU A 158 -10.66 -7.06 -6.11
N ILE A 159 -10.80 -6.55 -4.90
CA ILE A 159 -9.92 -6.91 -3.79
C ILE A 159 -10.15 -8.37 -3.37
N SER A 160 -11.41 -8.80 -3.21
CA SER A 160 -11.75 -10.19 -2.83
C SER A 160 -11.29 -11.21 -3.87
N ARG A 161 -11.39 -10.88 -5.16
CA ARG A 161 -10.93 -11.78 -6.23
C ARG A 161 -9.41 -11.98 -6.16
N ALA A 162 -8.65 -10.93 -5.86
CA ALA A 162 -7.21 -11.05 -5.68
C ALA A 162 -6.85 -11.85 -4.42
N GLU A 163 -7.58 -11.67 -3.30
CA GLU A 163 -7.40 -12.48 -2.08
C GLU A 163 -7.58 -13.97 -2.38
N ARG A 164 -8.68 -14.35 -3.05
CA ARG A 164 -8.92 -15.75 -3.42
C ARG A 164 -7.80 -16.32 -4.28
N ALA A 165 -7.35 -15.59 -5.30
CA ALA A 165 -6.26 -16.05 -6.14
C ALA A 165 -4.95 -16.24 -5.36
N ILE A 166 -4.67 -15.37 -4.38
CA ILE A 166 -3.51 -15.51 -3.51
C ILE A 166 -3.62 -16.80 -2.69
N GLU A 167 -4.75 -17.05 -2.06
CA GLU A 167 -4.98 -18.25 -1.25
C GLU A 167 -4.92 -19.54 -2.11
N GLU A 168 -5.56 -19.54 -3.27
CA GLU A 168 -5.54 -20.67 -4.21
C GLU A 168 -4.14 -21.01 -4.72
N VAL A 169 -3.36 -19.99 -5.10
CA VAL A 169 -2.02 -20.19 -5.67
C VAL A 169 -1.00 -20.55 -4.61
N THR A 170 -1.05 -19.89 -3.46
CA THR A 170 -0.02 -20.05 -2.41
C THR A 170 -0.32 -21.18 -1.44
N GLY A 171 -1.56 -21.63 -1.33
CA GLY A 171 -1.99 -22.56 -0.31
C GLY A 171 -1.92 -22.02 1.12
N GLN A 172 -1.75 -20.71 1.26
CA GLN A 172 -1.65 -20.02 2.54
C GLN A 172 -2.86 -19.10 2.74
N ALA A 173 -3.29 -18.94 3.98
CA ALA A 173 -4.27 -17.92 4.32
C ALA A 173 -3.75 -16.53 3.98
N SER A 174 -4.64 -15.65 3.53
CA SER A 174 -4.30 -14.26 3.24
C SER A 174 -3.58 -13.58 4.39
N THR A 175 -2.56 -12.81 4.07
CA THR A 175 -1.85 -11.95 5.04
C THR A 175 -2.71 -10.81 5.57
N ARG A 176 -3.89 -10.59 4.98
CA ARG A 176 -4.76 -9.43 5.24
C ARG A 176 -4.08 -8.09 5.01
N LEU A 177 -3.03 -8.06 4.18
CA LEU A 177 -2.33 -6.85 3.76
C LEU A 177 -2.76 -6.45 2.35
N TYR A 178 -3.13 -5.19 2.20
CA TYR A 178 -3.55 -4.61 0.94
C TYR A 178 -2.77 -3.34 0.66
N ARG A 179 -2.32 -3.16 -0.58
CA ARG A 179 -1.76 -1.90 -1.06
C ARG A 179 -2.62 -1.38 -2.20
N PRO A 180 -3.19 -0.16 -2.05
CA PRO A 180 -3.96 0.44 -3.13
C PRO A 180 -3.12 0.71 -4.37
N PRO A 181 -3.61 0.42 -5.60
CA PRO A 181 -3.01 0.88 -6.83
C PRO A 181 -2.67 2.36 -6.79
N VAL A 182 -1.47 2.72 -7.26
CA VAL A 182 -0.88 4.07 -7.24
C VAL A 182 -0.88 4.77 -5.87
N GLY A 183 -1.13 4.04 -4.78
CA GLY A 183 -1.18 4.57 -3.42
C GLY A 183 -2.35 5.51 -3.11
N MET A 184 -3.27 5.71 -4.04
CA MET A 184 -4.44 6.58 -3.86
C MET A 184 -5.55 5.87 -3.06
N LYS A 185 -6.28 6.66 -2.26
CA LYS A 185 -7.32 6.16 -1.35
C LYS A 185 -8.59 7.01 -1.40
N THR A 186 -9.74 6.34 -1.34
CA THR A 186 -11.05 6.99 -1.33
C THR A 186 -11.95 6.43 -0.23
N GLY A 187 -13.06 7.10 0.05
CA GLY A 187 -14.04 6.63 1.03
C GLY A 187 -14.67 5.29 0.66
N ASP A 188 -14.94 5.04 -0.62
CA ASP A 188 -15.45 3.74 -1.09
C ASP A 188 -14.46 2.62 -0.89
N GLN A 189 -13.18 2.87 -1.19
CA GLN A 189 -12.11 1.92 -0.92
C GLN A 189 -11.95 1.65 0.59
N ALA A 190 -12.09 2.69 1.43
CA ALA A 190 -12.05 2.52 2.88
C ALA A 190 -13.13 1.56 3.39
N ARG A 191 -14.35 1.69 2.84
CA ARG A 191 -15.48 0.81 3.17
C ARG A 191 -15.24 -0.63 2.69
N ALA A 192 -14.72 -0.82 1.48
CA ALA A 192 -14.38 -2.14 0.93
C ALA A 192 -13.29 -2.83 1.77
N VAL A 193 -12.18 -2.16 2.02
CA VAL A 193 -11.05 -2.66 2.83
C VAL A 193 -11.49 -3.00 4.26
N GLY A 194 -12.33 -2.13 4.87
CA GLY A 194 -12.87 -2.36 6.21
C GLY A 194 -13.80 -3.57 6.28
N ALA A 195 -14.66 -3.77 5.27
CA ALA A 195 -15.56 -4.92 5.19
C ALA A 195 -14.79 -6.25 5.03
N LEU A 196 -13.65 -6.22 4.34
CA LEU A 196 -12.77 -7.38 4.14
C LEU A 196 -11.77 -7.60 5.29
N GLY A 197 -11.72 -6.72 6.29
CA GLY A 197 -10.80 -6.82 7.42
C GLY A 197 -9.32 -6.67 7.03
N LEU A 198 -9.04 -5.94 5.94
CA LEU A 198 -7.69 -5.76 5.44
C LEU A 198 -6.99 -4.56 6.08
N LYS A 199 -5.66 -4.59 6.11
CA LYS A 199 -4.79 -3.49 6.56
C LYS A 199 -4.11 -2.85 5.37
N VAL A 200 -4.20 -1.52 5.25
CA VAL A 200 -3.54 -0.79 4.17
C VAL A 200 -2.08 -0.55 4.51
N ILE A 201 -1.21 -1.00 3.61
CA ILE A 201 0.23 -0.81 3.69
C ILE A 201 0.67 0.15 2.60
N ALA A 202 1.27 1.25 3.01
CA ALA A 202 1.97 2.18 2.14
C ALA A 202 3.49 2.00 2.28
N TRP A 203 4.23 3.06 2.01
CA TRP A 203 5.70 3.09 2.10
C TRP A 203 6.18 4.40 2.69
N SER A 204 7.39 4.42 3.17
CA SER A 204 8.08 5.61 3.65
C SER A 204 9.26 6.01 2.78
N VAL A 205 9.77 5.07 1.98
CA VAL A 205 10.87 5.29 1.03
C VAL A 205 10.46 4.78 -0.34
N HIS A 206 10.71 5.58 -1.38
CA HIS A 206 10.33 5.28 -2.76
C HIS A 206 11.56 5.30 -3.67
N SER A 207 11.77 4.24 -4.43
CA SER A 207 12.88 4.13 -5.40
C SER A 207 12.73 5.06 -6.62
N ARG A 208 11.47 5.39 -6.99
CA ARG A 208 11.07 6.09 -8.23
C ARG A 208 11.43 5.32 -9.50
N ASP A 209 11.48 4.02 -9.41
CA ASP A 209 11.81 3.10 -10.49
C ASP A 209 10.84 3.17 -11.68
N THR A 210 9.61 3.65 -11.47
CA THR A 210 8.62 3.91 -12.53
C THR A 210 8.94 5.13 -13.40
N VAL A 211 9.78 6.05 -12.93
CA VAL A 211 10.12 7.32 -13.59
C VAL A 211 11.56 7.32 -14.08
N ASP A 212 12.47 6.82 -13.27
CA ASP A 212 13.90 6.75 -13.58
C ASP A 212 14.42 5.34 -13.21
N PRO A 213 14.53 4.46 -14.21
CA PRO A 213 14.90 3.06 -14.01
C PRO A 213 16.42 2.83 -13.87
N ASP A 214 17.24 3.88 -13.78
CA ASP A 214 18.69 3.71 -13.57
C ASP A 214 18.96 3.07 -12.19
N PRO A 215 19.57 1.88 -12.13
CA PRO A 215 19.72 1.11 -10.88
C PRO A 215 20.54 1.84 -9.82
N VAL A 216 21.55 2.61 -10.22
CA VAL A 216 22.39 3.36 -9.28
C VAL A 216 21.59 4.52 -8.67
N SER A 217 20.80 5.23 -9.47
CA SER A 217 19.92 6.30 -9.01
C SER A 217 18.82 5.77 -8.08
N MET A 218 18.23 4.62 -8.40
CA MET A 218 17.25 3.92 -7.55
C MET A 218 17.86 3.58 -6.18
N ALA A 219 19.00 2.91 -6.16
CA ALA A 219 19.69 2.54 -4.94
C ALA A 219 20.08 3.77 -4.11
N ARG A 220 20.64 4.80 -4.75
CA ARG A 220 21.00 6.06 -4.09
C ARG A 220 19.81 6.72 -3.40
N ARG A 221 18.64 6.78 -4.06
CA ARG A 221 17.41 7.37 -3.47
C ARG A 221 16.95 6.60 -2.25
N VAL A 222 16.95 5.27 -2.32
CA VAL A 222 16.58 4.41 -1.20
C VAL A 222 17.58 4.59 -0.06
N LEU A 223 18.87 4.43 -0.31
CA LEU A 223 19.91 4.40 0.72
C LEU A 223 20.18 5.76 1.36
N ARG A 224 19.86 6.87 0.70
CA ARG A 224 20.08 8.23 1.22
C ARG A 224 19.34 8.49 2.53
N HIS A 225 18.13 7.98 2.68
CA HIS A 225 17.24 8.30 3.80
C HIS A 225 16.77 7.09 4.60
N ILE A 226 17.18 5.88 4.19
CA ILE A 226 16.74 4.63 4.82
C ILE A 226 17.14 4.56 6.29
N ARG A 227 16.21 4.13 7.13
CA ARG A 227 16.41 3.88 8.56
C ARG A 227 15.63 2.64 8.99
N GLY A 228 16.00 2.02 10.08
CA GLY A 228 15.23 0.95 10.69
C GLY A 228 13.76 1.33 10.87
N GLY A 229 12.87 0.43 10.53
CA GLY A 229 11.44 0.63 10.50
C GLY A 229 10.88 1.16 9.17
N ASP A 230 11.70 1.51 8.18
CA ASP A 230 11.18 1.96 6.89
C ASP A 230 10.62 0.82 6.04
N ILE A 231 9.59 1.14 5.25
CA ILE A 231 9.03 0.28 4.19
C ILE A 231 9.43 0.90 2.85
N VAL A 232 10.14 0.14 2.03
CA VAL A 232 10.64 0.56 0.72
C VAL A 232 9.69 0.07 -0.37
N LEU A 233 9.31 0.96 -1.29
CA LEU A 233 8.56 0.64 -2.49
C LEU A 233 9.50 0.47 -3.68
N LEU A 234 9.36 -0.68 -4.32
CA LEU A 234 9.93 -1.08 -5.60
C LEU A 234 8.81 -1.71 -6.45
N HIS A 235 9.08 -1.99 -7.72
CA HIS A 235 8.12 -2.68 -8.59
C HIS A 235 8.83 -3.83 -9.32
N ASP A 236 8.20 -5.01 -9.31
CA ASP A 236 8.67 -6.19 -10.04
C ASP A 236 7.77 -6.56 -11.24
N GLY A 237 6.76 -5.74 -11.55
CA GLY A 237 5.97 -5.84 -12.77
C GLY A 237 6.63 -5.13 -13.96
N ASP A 238 6.59 -5.75 -15.14
CA ASP A 238 7.13 -5.16 -16.37
C ASP A 238 6.09 -4.27 -17.07
N ARG A 239 5.98 -3.04 -16.61
CA ARG A 239 5.21 -1.99 -17.31
C ARG A 239 6.11 -1.03 -18.12
N VAL A 240 7.44 -1.19 -18.00
CA VAL A 240 8.43 -0.34 -18.68
C VAL A 240 9.47 -1.25 -19.32
N PRO A 241 9.64 -1.18 -20.67
CA PRO A 241 10.63 -1.99 -21.36
C PRO A 241 12.04 -1.86 -20.77
N GLY A 242 12.75 -2.97 -20.65
CA GLY A 242 14.11 -3.00 -20.11
C GLY A 242 14.23 -3.00 -18.58
N ARG A 243 13.12 -2.99 -17.84
CA ARG A 243 13.11 -2.94 -16.37
C ARG A 243 13.76 -4.15 -15.69
N ARG A 244 13.75 -5.33 -16.33
CA ARG A 244 14.24 -6.59 -15.73
C ARG A 244 15.64 -6.46 -15.13
N GLN A 245 16.59 -6.02 -15.94
CA GLN A 245 18.00 -5.90 -15.49
C GLN A 245 18.17 -4.77 -14.49
N SER A 246 17.53 -3.63 -14.72
CA SER A 246 17.59 -2.47 -13.84
C SER A 246 17.03 -2.74 -12.45
N CYS A 247 15.89 -3.45 -12.34
CA CYS A 247 15.28 -3.76 -11.05
C CYS A 247 16.15 -4.73 -10.24
N ALA A 248 16.61 -5.84 -10.84
CA ALA A 248 17.45 -6.81 -10.14
C ALA A 248 18.81 -6.19 -9.70
N GLU A 249 19.42 -5.37 -10.55
CA GLU A 249 20.65 -4.66 -10.21
C GLU A 249 20.44 -3.61 -9.11
N ALA A 250 19.33 -2.87 -9.14
CA ALA A 250 18.98 -1.95 -8.06
C ALA A 250 18.79 -2.68 -6.73
N VAL A 251 18.11 -3.83 -6.75
CA VAL A 251 17.90 -4.67 -5.55
C VAL A 251 19.24 -5.13 -4.98
N ARG A 252 20.18 -5.59 -5.83
CA ARG A 252 21.55 -5.95 -5.41
C ARG A 252 22.24 -4.78 -4.70
N LEU A 253 22.29 -3.61 -5.35
CA LEU A 253 22.92 -2.41 -4.79
C LEU A 253 22.25 -1.94 -3.48
N ILE A 254 20.93 -2.04 -3.40
CA ILE A 254 20.18 -1.71 -2.17
C ILE A 254 20.56 -2.66 -1.05
N LEU A 255 20.58 -3.98 -1.29
CA LEU A 255 20.91 -4.98 -0.28
C LEU A 255 22.34 -4.85 0.24
N GLU A 256 23.31 -4.62 -0.66
CA GLU A 256 24.69 -4.32 -0.27
C GLU A 256 24.79 -3.04 0.58
N GLY A 257 24.07 -1.98 0.18
CA GLY A 257 24.04 -0.73 0.92
C GLY A 257 23.33 -0.83 2.27
N LEU A 258 22.28 -1.66 2.39
CA LEU A 258 21.64 -1.97 3.68
C LEU A 258 22.61 -2.70 4.60
N HIS A 259 23.29 -3.73 4.10
CA HIS A 259 24.30 -4.47 4.86
C HIS A 259 25.41 -3.54 5.38
N ALA A 260 25.95 -2.66 4.53
CA ALA A 260 26.96 -1.67 4.91
C ALA A 260 26.48 -0.68 6.00
N LYS A 261 25.16 -0.50 6.14
CA LYS A 261 24.53 0.33 7.18
C LYS A 261 24.13 -0.48 8.44
N GLY A 262 24.41 -1.78 8.50
CA GLY A 262 23.95 -2.66 9.57
C GLY A 262 22.45 -2.87 9.57
N LEU A 263 21.78 -2.72 8.42
CA LEU A 263 20.35 -2.92 8.26
C LEU A 263 20.08 -4.26 7.54
N ARG A 264 19.02 -4.95 7.92
CA ARG A 264 18.59 -6.21 7.30
C ARG A 264 17.21 -6.06 6.63
N ALA A 265 17.06 -6.69 5.48
CA ALA A 265 15.82 -6.69 4.72
C ALA A 265 14.90 -7.83 5.20
N VAL A 266 13.68 -7.48 5.60
CA VAL A 266 12.67 -8.40 6.12
C VAL A 266 11.33 -8.22 5.39
N THR A 267 10.36 -9.08 5.66
CA THR A 267 8.99 -8.93 5.15
C THR A 267 8.23 -7.83 5.91
N VAL A 268 7.17 -7.29 5.31
CA VAL A 268 6.29 -6.31 5.99
C VAL A 268 5.64 -6.90 7.25
N PRO A 269 5.08 -8.14 7.24
CA PRO A 269 4.58 -8.75 8.46
C PRO A 269 5.63 -8.84 9.56
N GLU A 270 6.85 -9.29 9.24
CA GLU A 270 7.95 -9.40 10.21
C GLU A 270 8.32 -8.02 10.79
N LEU A 271 8.46 -6.98 9.95
CA LEU A 271 8.75 -5.62 10.41
C LEU A 271 7.68 -5.07 11.36
N LEU A 272 6.42 -5.44 11.14
CA LEU A 272 5.28 -4.96 11.92
C LEU A 272 4.93 -5.86 13.12
N GLY A 273 5.64 -6.97 13.32
CA GLY A 273 5.34 -7.95 14.37
C GLY A 273 4.01 -8.67 14.14
N TYR A 274 3.58 -8.82 12.90
CA TYR A 274 2.40 -9.63 12.57
C TYR A 274 2.79 -11.10 12.47
N PRO A 275 1.88 -12.01 12.86
CA PRO A 275 2.12 -13.43 12.70
C PRO A 275 2.33 -13.78 11.21
N PRO A 276 3.18 -14.78 10.91
CA PRO A 276 3.31 -15.29 9.55
C PRO A 276 1.97 -15.85 9.05
N PRO A 277 1.74 -15.90 7.72
CA PRO A 277 0.57 -16.54 7.15
C PRO A 277 0.46 -17.98 7.65
N ARG A 278 -0.73 -18.38 8.10
CA ARG A 278 -1.01 -19.76 8.53
C ARG A 278 -1.49 -20.57 7.32
N ALA A 279 -1.36 -21.90 7.40
CA ALA A 279 -2.07 -22.79 6.48
C ALA A 279 -3.59 -22.48 6.54
N GLN A 280 -4.26 -22.57 5.40
CA GLN A 280 -5.64 -22.10 5.19
C GLN A 280 -6.61 -22.47 6.32
N GLU A 281 -7.19 -21.43 6.97
CA GLU A 281 -8.56 -21.53 7.46
C GLU A 281 -9.48 -21.00 6.34
N PRO A 282 -10.58 -21.68 6.01
CA PRO A 282 -11.46 -21.26 4.91
C PRO A 282 -11.97 -19.83 5.13
N LEU A 283 -12.06 -19.07 4.04
CA LEU A 283 -12.71 -17.75 4.06
C LEU A 283 -14.12 -17.89 4.63
N PRO A 284 -14.58 -16.97 5.48
CA PRO A 284 -15.96 -17.02 5.97
C PRO A 284 -16.94 -16.98 4.78
N GLU A 285 -17.90 -17.92 4.79
CA GLU A 285 -18.92 -18.15 3.72
C GLU A 285 -19.68 -16.91 3.22
N ARG A 286 -19.59 -15.79 3.95
CA ARG A 286 -20.22 -14.53 3.58
C ARG A 286 -19.67 -13.86 2.30
N LEU A 287 -18.58 -14.35 1.72
CA LEU A 287 -17.97 -13.78 0.52
C LEU A 287 -18.34 -14.52 -0.78
N GLU A 288 -18.96 -15.71 -0.68
CA GLU A 288 -19.39 -16.48 -1.86
C GLU A 288 -20.63 -15.90 -2.56
N ALA A 289 -21.35 -14.97 -1.93
CA ALA A 289 -22.63 -14.43 -2.40
C ALA A 289 -22.51 -13.06 -3.11
N LEU A 290 -21.31 -12.59 -3.44
CA LEU A 290 -21.13 -11.36 -4.22
C LEU A 290 -20.91 -11.71 -5.69
N PRO A 291 -21.73 -11.17 -6.62
CA PRO A 291 -21.67 -11.47 -8.05
C PRO A 291 -20.38 -11.02 -8.71
#